data_760e805346565976a3c0d78ca716780d
#
_entry.id   760e805346565976a3c0d78ca716780d
#
_cell.length_a   1.000
_cell.length_b   1.000
_cell.length_c   1.000
_cell.angle_alpha   90.00
_cell.angle_beta   90.00
_cell.angle_gamma   90.00
#
_symmetry.space_group_name_H-M   'P 1'
#
loop_
_entity.id
_entity.type
_entity.pdbx_description
1 polymer ?
#
loop_
_entity_poly.entity_id
_entity_poly.type
_entity_poly.pdbx_seq_one_letter_code
_entity_poly.pdbx_strand_id
1 'polypeptide(L)'
;MRVTVILSVFVILSSVILMNAILQSYDQRTVSVRTAEIQNQCTILSNQLVNSDYLKTGVSDVIDTELSQLSNIYNGRVLVIDDEFRIVEDTYDLEEGKTIISEDVVKCFRGEKPASYDRKSRYIEVAVPVKKGEEPVKGMILVSVSTDSLRDNVEALQTKARIATVAISIIGIFLSAIIGMLLVRPLKRMSQSVSYTHLTLPT
;
A
#
# COMPACT_ATOMS: atom_id res chain seq x y z
N MET A 1 22.18 36.88 -4.60
CA MET A 1 22.59 35.49 -4.88
C MET A 1 22.34 34.51 -3.69
N ARG A 2 22.81 34.79 -2.45
CA ARG A 2 22.61 33.83 -1.33
C ARG A 2 21.13 33.52 -1.03
N VAL A 3 20.26 34.54 -1.00
CA VAL A 3 18.83 34.35 -0.70
C VAL A 3 18.11 33.53 -1.78
N THR A 4 18.39 33.77 -3.05
CA THR A 4 17.81 33.02 -4.16
C THR A 4 18.24 31.56 -4.16
N VAL A 5 19.50 31.27 -3.83
CA VAL A 5 20.01 29.91 -3.70
C VAL A 5 19.32 29.18 -2.53
N ILE A 6 19.20 29.83 -1.38
CA ILE A 6 18.52 29.23 -0.21
C ILE A 6 17.04 28.94 -0.54
N LEU A 7 16.35 29.85 -1.21
CA LEU A 7 14.95 29.67 -1.61
C LEU A 7 14.79 28.51 -2.60
N SER A 8 15.68 28.39 -3.58
CA SER A 8 15.67 27.29 -4.54
C SER A 8 15.93 25.93 -3.88
N VAL A 9 16.89 25.85 -2.97
CA VAL A 9 17.17 24.63 -2.20
C VAL A 9 15.98 24.23 -1.33
N PHE A 10 15.32 25.19 -0.70
CA PHE A 10 14.13 24.94 0.11
C PHE A 10 12.97 24.37 -0.72
N VAL A 11 12.72 24.94 -1.91
CA VAL A 11 11.67 24.45 -2.83
C VAL A 11 11.97 23.01 -3.31
N ILE A 12 13.20 22.72 -3.68
CA ILE A 12 13.58 21.37 -4.11
C ILE A 12 13.42 20.38 -2.95
N LEU A 13 13.95 20.71 -1.77
CA LEU A 13 13.90 19.84 -0.61
C LEU A 13 12.45 19.51 -0.20
N SER A 14 11.60 20.54 -0.10
CA SER A 14 10.19 20.37 0.26
C SER A 14 9.43 19.55 -0.79
N SER A 15 9.71 19.73 -2.09
CA SER A 15 9.11 18.97 -3.17
C SER A 15 9.48 17.47 -3.09
N VAL A 16 10.75 17.17 -2.84
CA VAL A 16 11.23 15.77 -2.69
C VAL A 16 10.64 15.10 -1.46
N ILE A 17 10.60 15.80 -0.32
CA ILE A 17 10.02 15.25 0.92
C ILE A 17 8.52 14.95 0.72
N LEU A 18 7.76 15.90 0.16
CA LEU A 18 6.33 15.74 -0.08
C LEU A 18 6.07 14.56 -1.03
N MET A 19 6.85 14.44 -2.09
CA MET A 19 6.72 13.35 -3.05
C MET A 19 6.96 11.98 -2.41
N ASN A 20 8.03 11.84 -1.62
CA ASN A 20 8.30 10.58 -0.92
C ASN A 20 7.18 10.23 0.08
N ALA A 21 6.65 11.21 0.80
CA ALA A 21 5.54 11.00 1.72
C ALA A 21 4.26 10.53 0.99
N ILE A 22 3.93 11.12 -0.15
CA ILE A 22 2.78 10.72 -0.97
C ILE A 22 2.96 9.29 -1.50
N LEU A 23 4.12 8.95 -2.04
CA LEU A 23 4.38 7.61 -2.58
C LEU A 23 4.32 6.53 -1.48
N GLN A 24 4.89 6.80 -0.32
CA GLN A 24 4.84 5.88 0.81
C GLN A 24 3.41 5.68 1.33
N SER A 25 2.63 6.75 1.42
CA SER A 25 1.22 6.69 1.82
C SER A 25 0.37 5.91 0.80
N TYR A 26 0.66 6.08 -0.49
CA TYR A 26 -0.04 5.36 -1.57
C TYR A 26 0.21 3.85 -1.52
N ASP A 27 1.47 3.44 -1.34
CA ASP A 27 1.85 2.02 -1.22
C ASP A 27 1.11 1.33 -0.07
N GLN A 28 1.14 1.93 1.13
CA GLN A 28 0.44 1.42 2.30
C GLN A 28 -1.08 1.33 2.08
N ARG A 29 -1.66 2.35 1.48
CA ARG A 29 -3.11 2.39 1.22
C ARG A 29 -3.53 1.33 0.21
N THR A 30 -2.74 1.11 -0.84
CA THR A 30 -3.04 0.11 -1.87
C THR A 30 -3.04 -1.31 -1.28
N VAL A 31 -2.06 -1.66 -0.46
CA VAL A 31 -2.02 -2.94 0.24
C VAL A 31 -3.21 -3.09 1.20
N SER A 32 -3.51 -2.06 1.99
CA SER A 32 -4.63 -2.09 2.95
C SER A 32 -5.98 -2.27 2.26
N VAL A 33 -6.23 -1.55 1.16
CA VAL A 33 -7.48 -1.69 0.39
C VAL A 33 -7.59 -3.09 -0.20
N ARG A 34 -6.51 -3.61 -0.79
CA ARG A 34 -6.49 -4.96 -1.36
C ARG A 34 -6.76 -6.03 -0.30
N THR A 35 -6.12 -5.90 0.85
CA THR A 35 -6.35 -6.80 2.00
C THR A 35 -7.82 -6.81 2.43
N ALA A 36 -8.43 -5.63 2.56
CA ALA A 36 -9.84 -5.49 2.95
C ALA A 36 -10.79 -6.10 1.90
N GLU A 37 -10.51 -5.93 0.61
CA GLU A 37 -11.28 -6.55 -0.48
C GLU A 37 -11.23 -8.09 -0.38
N ILE A 38 -10.04 -8.66 -0.23
CA ILE A 38 -9.85 -10.11 -0.08
C ILE A 38 -10.60 -10.61 1.16
N GLN A 39 -10.47 -9.94 2.31
CA GLN A 39 -11.18 -10.31 3.53
C GLN A 39 -12.70 -10.30 3.35
N ASN A 40 -13.24 -9.31 2.64
CA ASN A 40 -14.67 -9.22 2.36
C ASN A 40 -15.14 -10.38 1.48
N GLN A 41 -14.43 -10.69 0.40
CA GLN A 41 -14.75 -11.81 -0.47
C GLN A 41 -14.67 -13.16 0.26
N CYS A 42 -13.60 -13.37 1.03
CA CYS A 42 -13.45 -14.56 1.87
C CYS A 42 -14.55 -14.66 2.93
N THR A 43 -15.05 -13.54 3.47
CA THR A 43 -16.16 -13.55 4.43
C THR A 43 -17.47 -13.99 3.77
N ILE A 44 -17.73 -13.56 2.53
CA ILE A 44 -18.90 -14.00 1.76
C ILE A 44 -18.81 -15.51 1.51
N LEU A 45 -17.68 -15.98 1.03
CA LEU A 45 -17.43 -17.39 0.74
C LEU A 45 -17.47 -18.25 2.01
N SER A 46 -16.95 -17.74 3.14
CA SER A 46 -17.02 -18.39 4.45
C SER A 46 -18.49 -18.65 4.88
N ASN A 47 -19.39 -17.70 4.62
CA ASN A 47 -20.83 -17.88 4.92
C ASN A 47 -21.48 -18.96 4.04
N GLN A 48 -21.02 -19.16 2.83
CA GLN A 48 -21.50 -20.25 1.96
C GLN A 48 -20.96 -21.60 2.44
N LEU A 49 -19.66 -21.67 2.78
CA LEU A 49 -19.04 -22.87 3.32
C LEU A 49 -19.69 -23.36 4.61
N VAL A 50 -20.07 -22.44 5.49
CA VAL A 50 -20.78 -22.77 6.76
C VAL A 50 -22.11 -23.50 6.51
N ASN A 51 -22.83 -23.13 5.46
CA ASN A 51 -24.14 -23.69 5.14
C ASN A 51 -24.07 -24.92 4.23
N SER A 52 -22.88 -25.36 3.86
CA SER A 52 -22.61 -26.53 3.02
C SER A 52 -21.87 -27.58 3.82
N ASP A 53 -21.90 -28.84 3.34
CA ASP A 53 -21.05 -29.92 3.88
C ASP A 53 -19.65 -29.94 3.24
N TYR A 54 -19.25 -28.86 2.57
CA TYR A 54 -18.00 -28.80 1.79
C TYR A 54 -16.76 -29.12 2.61
N LEU A 55 -16.65 -28.63 3.84
CA LEU A 55 -15.52 -28.92 4.73
C LEU A 55 -15.33 -30.39 5.04
N LYS A 56 -16.38 -31.22 4.84
CA LYS A 56 -16.32 -32.68 5.04
C LYS A 56 -16.15 -33.45 3.76
N THR A 57 -16.77 -32.98 2.68
CA THR A 57 -16.84 -33.70 1.41
C THR A 57 -15.76 -33.26 0.43
N GLY A 58 -15.30 -32.01 0.52
CA GLY A 58 -14.37 -31.39 -0.43
C GLY A 58 -14.95 -31.20 -1.84
N VAL A 59 -16.26 -31.38 -2.03
CA VAL A 59 -16.86 -31.38 -3.38
C VAL A 59 -18.08 -30.50 -3.46
N SER A 60 -18.01 -29.48 -4.28
CA SER A 60 -19.16 -28.66 -4.69
C SER A 60 -18.82 -27.81 -5.91
N ASP A 61 -19.39 -28.09 -7.06
CA ASP A 61 -19.13 -27.34 -8.32
C ASP A 61 -19.29 -25.82 -8.15
N VAL A 62 -20.22 -25.38 -7.29
CA VAL A 62 -20.44 -23.95 -7.03
C VAL A 62 -19.29 -23.35 -6.24
N ILE A 63 -18.89 -24.01 -5.15
CA ILE A 63 -17.82 -23.52 -4.27
C ILE A 63 -16.47 -23.60 -4.99
N ASP A 64 -16.20 -24.68 -5.71
CA ASP A 64 -14.96 -24.85 -6.49
C ASP A 64 -14.83 -23.77 -7.56
N THR A 65 -15.96 -23.44 -8.23
CA THR A 65 -16.00 -22.33 -9.18
C THR A 65 -15.69 -20.99 -8.50
N GLU A 66 -16.28 -20.70 -7.34
CA GLU A 66 -16.06 -19.46 -6.62
C GLU A 66 -14.62 -19.35 -6.06
N LEU A 67 -14.05 -20.45 -5.54
CA LEU A 67 -12.65 -20.52 -5.12
C LEU A 67 -11.70 -20.24 -6.28
N SER A 68 -11.95 -20.88 -7.43
CA SER A 68 -11.19 -20.67 -8.66
C SER A 68 -11.32 -19.23 -9.18
N GLN A 69 -12.51 -18.64 -9.13
CA GLN A 69 -12.71 -17.23 -9.47
C GLN A 69 -11.94 -16.31 -8.54
N LEU A 70 -11.99 -16.54 -7.22
CA LEU A 70 -11.26 -15.77 -6.25
C LEU A 70 -9.74 -15.84 -6.52
N SER A 71 -9.22 -17.04 -6.75
CA SER A 71 -7.83 -17.27 -7.14
C SER A 71 -7.43 -16.50 -8.39
N ASN A 72 -8.25 -16.54 -9.43
CA ASN A 72 -7.99 -15.86 -10.70
C ASN A 72 -8.07 -14.32 -10.60
N ILE A 73 -9.10 -13.77 -9.92
CA ILE A 73 -9.28 -12.32 -9.76
C ILE A 73 -8.10 -11.69 -9.02
N TYR A 74 -7.60 -12.38 -8.00
CA TYR A 74 -6.52 -11.86 -7.16
C TYR A 74 -5.14 -12.34 -7.58
N ASN A 75 -5.06 -13.26 -8.56
CA ASN A 75 -3.84 -13.93 -8.97
C ASN A 75 -3.11 -14.51 -7.74
N GLY A 76 -3.86 -15.27 -6.95
CA GLY A 76 -3.43 -15.78 -5.67
C GLY A 76 -3.91 -17.20 -5.42
N ARG A 77 -3.27 -17.87 -4.47
CA ARG A 77 -3.62 -19.22 -4.03
C ARG A 77 -4.67 -19.14 -2.93
N VAL A 78 -5.69 -19.97 -3.00
CA VAL A 78 -6.74 -20.10 -1.99
C VAL A 78 -6.72 -21.50 -1.44
N LEU A 79 -6.65 -21.63 -0.11
CA LEU A 79 -6.73 -22.88 0.62
C LEU A 79 -7.98 -22.88 1.49
N VAL A 80 -8.70 -23.98 1.50
CA VAL A 80 -9.75 -24.27 2.48
C VAL A 80 -9.23 -25.32 3.45
N ILE A 81 -9.29 -25.03 4.74
CA ILE A 81 -8.70 -25.84 5.80
C ILE A 81 -9.82 -26.25 6.78
N ASP A 82 -9.88 -27.53 7.14
CA ASP A 82 -10.84 -28.08 8.11
C ASP A 82 -10.41 -27.87 9.57
N ASP A 83 -11.23 -28.32 10.51
CA ASP A 83 -10.97 -28.22 11.96
C ASP A 83 -9.86 -29.19 12.46
N GLU A 84 -9.40 -30.11 11.62
CA GLU A 84 -8.23 -30.96 11.86
C GLU A 84 -6.94 -30.38 11.25
N PHE A 85 -6.97 -29.10 10.79
CA PHE A 85 -5.88 -28.41 10.11
C PHE A 85 -5.46 -29.04 8.79
N ARG A 86 -6.34 -29.83 8.14
CA ARG A 86 -6.07 -30.40 6.82
C ARG A 86 -6.57 -29.46 5.73
N ILE A 87 -5.81 -29.40 4.67
CA ILE A 87 -6.18 -28.70 3.44
C ILE A 87 -7.21 -29.56 2.70
N VAL A 88 -8.47 -29.10 2.69
CA VAL A 88 -9.59 -29.75 2.00
C VAL A 88 -9.57 -29.41 0.51
N GLU A 89 -9.16 -28.19 0.19
CA GLU A 89 -9.10 -27.68 -1.18
C GLU A 89 -7.90 -26.73 -1.34
N ASP A 90 -7.24 -26.83 -2.47
CA ASP A 90 -6.11 -26.00 -2.87
C ASP A 90 -6.26 -25.62 -4.35
N THR A 91 -6.54 -24.35 -4.64
CA THR A 91 -6.74 -23.87 -6.03
C THR A 91 -5.52 -24.05 -6.93
N TYR A 92 -4.38 -24.48 -6.41
CA TYR A 92 -3.16 -24.79 -7.16
C TYR A 92 -2.85 -26.29 -7.21
N ASP A 93 -3.70 -27.14 -6.61
CA ASP A 93 -3.56 -28.61 -6.56
C ASP A 93 -2.19 -29.11 -6.01
N LEU A 94 -1.57 -28.34 -5.11
CA LEU A 94 -0.21 -28.65 -4.62
C LEU A 94 -0.17 -29.40 -3.28
N GLU A 95 -1.13 -29.10 -2.39
CA GLU A 95 -1.04 -29.53 -0.99
C GLU A 95 -2.34 -30.08 -0.40
N GLU A 96 -3.28 -30.47 -1.22
CA GLU A 96 -4.51 -31.14 -0.75
C GLU A 96 -4.22 -32.35 0.15
N GLY A 97 -5.01 -32.49 1.19
CA GLY A 97 -4.87 -33.56 2.17
C GLY A 97 -3.71 -33.41 3.15
N LYS A 98 -2.82 -32.42 2.97
CA LYS A 98 -1.73 -32.15 3.91
C LYS A 98 -2.23 -31.31 5.11
N THR A 99 -1.52 -31.43 6.22
CA THR A 99 -1.76 -30.61 7.40
C THR A 99 -0.91 -29.34 7.37
N ILE A 100 -1.52 -28.20 7.64
CA ILE A 100 -0.85 -26.91 7.72
C ILE A 100 -1.04 -26.30 9.11
N ILE A 101 0.07 -25.91 9.73
CA ILE A 101 0.07 -25.20 11.03
C ILE A 101 0.98 -24.00 10.89
N SER A 102 0.38 -22.80 10.94
CA SER A 102 1.09 -21.54 10.98
C SER A 102 0.51 -20.63 12.06
N GLU A 103 1.16 -19.52 12.36
CA GLU A 103 0.69 -18.56 13.36
C GLU A 103 -0.70 -18.01 12.96
N ASP A 104 -0.89 -17.67 11.69
CA ASP A 104 -2.14 -17.12 11.18
C ASP A 104 -3.26 -18.16 11.15
N VAL A 105 -2.96 -19.43 10.88
CA VAL A 105 -3.89 -20.55 11.00
C VAL A 105 -4.38 -20.68 12.45
N VAL A 106 -3.46 -20.70 13.41
CA VAL A 106 -3.81 -20.83 14.83
C VAL A 106 -4.64 -19.63 15.33
N LYS A 107 -4.30 -18.41 14.92
CA LYS A 107 -5.09 -17.21 15.25
C LYS A 107 -6.50 -17.30 14.66
N CYS A 108 -6.61 -17.76 13.43
CA CYS A 108 -7.90 -17.88 12.75
C CYS A 108 -8.83 -18.87 13.46
N PHE A 109 -8.32 -19.99 13.92
CA PHE A 109 -9.12 -20.95 14.72
C PHE A 109 -9.52 -20.44 16.11
N ARG A 110 -8.89 -19.36 16.60
CA ARG A 110 -9.36 -18.61 17.77
C ARG A 110 -10.47 -17.60 17.42
N GLY A 111 -10.87 -17.55 16.17
CA GLY A 111 -11.93 -16.64 15.69
C GLY A 111 -11.42 -15.27 15.25
N GLU A 112 -10.10 -15.07 15.21
CA GLU A 112 -9.48 -13.87 14.66
C GLU A 112 -9.52 -13.90 13.12
N LYS A 113 -9.32 -12.73 12.49
CA LYS A 113 -9.17 -12.61 11.03
C LYS A 113 -7.78 -12.02 10.74
N PRO A 114 -6.71 -12.80 10.91
CA PRO A 114 -5.38 -12.29 10.67
C PRO A 114 -5.20 -11.91 9.19
N ALA A 115 -4.50 -10.82 9.00
CA ALA A 115 -4.04 -10.40 7.68
C ALA A 115 -2.62 -9.88 7.83
N SER A 116 -1.72 -10.43 7.07
CA SER A 116 -0.30 -10.10 7.10
C SER A 116 0.18 -9.67 5.71
N TYR A 117 1.15 -8.77 5.69
CA TYR A 117 1.86 -8.39 4.48
C TYR A 117 3.36 -8.57 4.69
N ASP A 118 3.92 -9.57 4.05
CA ASP A 118 5.37 -9.75 4.05
C ASP A 118 6.01 -8.99 2.87
N ARG A 119 6.75 -7.92 3.22
CA ARG A 119 7.48 -7.12 2.22
C ARG A 119 8.63 -7.87 1.53
N LYS A 120 9.17 -8.92 2.15
CA LYS A 120 10.29 -9.67 1.57
C LYS A 120 9.82 -10.64 0.52
N SER A 121 8.83 -11.45 0.86
CA SER A 121 8.20 -12.41 -0.05
C SER A 121 7.21 -11.77 -1.01
N ARG A 122 6.76 -10.54 -0.70
CA ARG A 122 5.77 -9.76 -1.47
C ARG A 122 4.41 -10.44 -1.58
N TYR A 123 3.99 -11.07 -0.50
CA TYR A 123 2.68 -11.69 -0.40
C TYR A 123 1.82 -11.01 0.66
N ILE A 124 0.54 -10.87 0.33
CA ILE A 124 -0.52 -10.61 1.30
C ILE A 124 -1.11 -11.96 1.65
N GLU A 125 -1.14 -12.29 2.93
CA GLU A 125 -1.86 -13.45 3.45
C GLU A 125 -3.06 -12.96 4.24
N VAL A 126 -4.22 -13.56 3.97
CA VAL A 126 -5.49 -13.26 4.64
C VAL A 126 -6.11 -14.57 5.08
N ALA A 127 -6.46 -14.67 6.34
CA ALA A 127 -7.16 -15.82 6.90
C ALA A 127 -8.53 -15.40 7.44
N VAL A 128 -9.57 -16.14 7.07
CA VAL A 128 -10.95 -15.89 7.50
C VAL A 128 -11.56 -17.17 8.05
N PRO A 129 -12.06 -17.16 9.32
CA PRO A 129 -12.67 -18.34 9.92
C PRO A 129 -14.02 -18.66 9.30
N VAL A 130 -14.30 -19.94 9.16
CA VAL A 130 -15.59 -20.49 8.75
C VAL A 130 -16.35 -20.90 10.02
N LYS A 131 -17.28 -20.04 10.47
CA LYS A 131 -18.09 -20.25 11.67
C LYS A 131 -19.48 -19.64 11.54
N LYS A 132 -20.46 -20.17 12.25
CA LYS A 132 -21.82 -19.66 12.31
C LYS A 132 -22.05 -18.95 13.63
N GLY A 133 -22.15 -17.62 13.58
CA GLY A 133 -22.38 -16.82 14.79
C GLY A 133 -21.30 -17.04 15.85
N GLU A 134 -21.71 -17.46 17.06
CA GLU A 134 -20.83 -17.76 18.20
C GLU A 134 -20.37 -19.24 18.26
N GLU A 135 -20.71 -20.05 17.24
CA GLU A 135 -20.27 -21.44 17.18
C GLU A 135 -18.73 -21.53 17.04
N PRO A 136 -18.15 -22.69 17.44
CA PRO A 136 -16.72 -22.94 17.20
C PRO A 136 -16.39 -22.85 15.71
N VAL A 137 -15.15 -22.47 15.43
CA VAL A 137 -14.63 -22.42 14.05
C VAL A 137 -14.55 -23.83 13.50
N LYS A 138 -15.22 -24.08 12.37
CA LYS A 138 -15.30 -25.40 11.71
C LYS A 138 -14.26 -25.56 10.60
N GLY A 139 -13.55 -24.49 10.26
CA GLY A 139 -12.54 -24.45 9.23
C GLY A 139 -12.17 -23.00 8.95
N MET A 140 -11.35 -22.79 7.93
CA MET A 140 -10.93 -21.46 7.52
C MET A 140 -10.61 -21.39 6.04
N ILE A 141 -10.61 -20.18 5.51
CA ILE A 141 -10.10 -19.86 4.18
C ILE A 141 -8.80 -19.10 4.37
N LEU A 142 -7.72 -19.55 3.76
CA LEU A 142 -6.43 -18.88 3.70
C LEU A 142 -6.14 -18.47 2.26
N VAL A 143 -5.90 -17.19 2.05
CA VAL A 143 -5.60 -16.63 0.72
C VAL A 143 -4.23 -15.99 0.74
N SER A 144 -3.37 -16.43 -0.19
CA SER A 144 -2.03 -15.87 -0.41
C SER A 144 -1.97 -15.21 -1.78
N VAL A 145 -1.78 -13.89 -1.81
CA VAL A 145 -1.80 -13.08 -3.05
C VAL A 145 -0.47 -12.40 -3.27
N SER A 146 0.12 -12.55 -4.46
CA SER A 146 1.30 -11.79 -4.85
C SER A 146 0.98 -10.31 -5.05
N THR A 147 1.85 -9.45 -4.55
CA THR A 147 1.74 -7.99 -4.76
C THR A 147 2.53 -7.49 -5.97
N ASP A 148 3.09 -8.36 -6.79
CA ASP A 148 3.91 -7.96 -7.94
C ASP A 148 3.11 -7.14 -8.97
N SER A 149 1.87 -7.54 -9.27
CA SER A 149 0.98 -6.77 -10.16
C SER A 149 0.61 -5.38 -9.61
N LEU A 150 0.52 -5.23 -8.29
CA LEU A 150 0.30 -3.93 -7.65
C LEU A 150 1.51 -3.03 -7.80
N ARG A 151 2.70 -3.60 -7.80
CA ARG A 151 3.96 -2.87 -7.92
C ARG A 151 4.14 -2.25 -9.29
N ASP A 152 3.78 -2.93 -10.37
CA ASP A 152 3.87 -2.38 -11.73
C ASP A 152 3.09 -1.06 -11.84
N ASN A 153 1.90 -1.02 -11.23
CA ASN A 153 1.10 0.21 -11.15
C ASN A 153 1.78 1.29 -10.29
N VAL A 154 2.39 0.90 -9.17
CA VAL A 154 3.12 1.83 -8.29
C VAL A 154 4.38 2.36 -8.99
N GLU A 155 5.14 1.54 -9.70
CA GLU A 155 6.34 1.96 -10.45
C GLU A 155 6.00 2.92 -11.59
N ALA A 156 4.91 2.68 -12.32
CA ALA A 156 4.41 3.61 -13.33
C ALA A 156 4.01 4.96 -12.70
N LEU A 157 3.37 4.94 -11.54
CA LEU A 157 3.03 6.15 -10.79
C LEU A 157 4.28 6.87 -10.28
N GLN A 158 5.26 6.13 -9.75
CA GLN A 158 6.54 6.69 -9.30
C GLN A 158 7.29 7.40 -10.43
N THR A 159 7.28 6.83 -11.63
CA THR A 159 7.92 7.44 -12.80
C THR A 159 7.25 8.77 -13.16
N LYS A 160 5.92 8.79 -13.24
CA LYS A 160 5.15 10.04 -13.47
C LYS A 160 5.39 11.07 -12.38
N ALA A 161 5.43 10.62 -11.14
CA ALA A 161 5.68 11.46 -9.98
C ALA A 161 7.08 12.08 -10.00
N ARG A 162 8.12 11.32 -10.37
CA ARG A 162 9.48 11.85 -10.55
C ARG A 162 9.54 12.93 -11.63
N ILE A 163 8.90 12.71 -12.78
CA ILE A 163 8.84 13.70 -13.85
C ILE A 163 8.15 14.99 -13.36
N ALA A 164 7.03 14.86 -12.66
CA ALA A 164 6.32 16.00 -12.09
C ALA A 164 7.19 16.77 -11.07
N THR A 165 7.91 16.06 -10.19
CA THR A 165 8.82 16.68 -9.22
C THR A 165 9.93 17.48 -9.89
N VAL A 166 10.54 16.94 -10.95
CA VAL A 166 11.57 17.64 -11.72
C VAL A 166 10.99 18.90 -12.39
N ALA A 167 9.81 18.80 -13.01
CA ALA A 167 9.15 19.93 -13.63
C ALA A 167 8.82 21.04 -12.61
N ILE A 168 8.24 20.70 -11.47
CA ILE A 168 7.93 21.64 -10.38
C ILE A 168 9.21 22.29 -9.85
N SER A 169 10.30 21.52 -9.71
CA SER A 169 11.60 22.04 -9.25
C SER A 169 12.17 23.07 -10.23
N ILE A 170 12.11 22.81 -11.53
CA ILE A 170 12.56 23.76 -12.58
C ILE A 170 11.75 25.06 -12.51
N ILE A 171 10.42 24.96 -12.43
CA ILE A 171 9.54 26.13 -12.31
C ILE A 171 9.86 26.91 -11.03
N GLY A 172 10.05 26.22 -9.91
CA GLY A 172 10.39 26.85 -8.63
C GLY A 172 11.74 27.59 -8.66
N ILE A 173 12.76 27.03 -9.31
CA ILE A 173 14.05 27.70 -9.52
C ILE A 173 13.86 28.96 -10.36
N PHE A 174 13.09 28.88 -11.43
CA PHE A 174 12.83 30.03 -12.32
C PHE A 174 12.10 31.16 -11.58
N LEU A 175 11.05 30.83 -10.82
CA LEU A 175 10.31 31.78 -9.97
C LEU A 175 11.23 32.41 -8.91
N SER A 176 12.07 31.62 -8.25
CA SER A 176 13.00 32.14 -7.24
C SER A 176 14.02 33.14 -7.83
N ALA A 177 14.45 32.88 -9.07
CA ALA A 177 15.35 33.81 -9.80
C ALA A 177 14.63 35.12 -10.11
N ILE A 178 13.37 35.08 -10.59
CA ILE A 178 12.55 36.28 -10.85
C ILE A 178 12.34 37.10 -9.57
N ILE A 179 11.93 36.45 -8.47
CA ILE A 179 11.77 37.09 -7.17
C ILE A 179 13.07 37.74 -6.71
N GLY A 180 14.20 37.07 -6.87
CA GLY A 180 15.51 37.61 -6.55
C GLY A 180 15.90 38.85 -7.36
N MET A 181 15.53 38.88 -8.64
CA MET A 181 15.77 40.03 -9.50
C MET A 181 14.87 41.21 -9.18
N LEU A 182 13.59 40.94 -8.98
CA LEU A 182 12.57 42.00 -8.80
C LEU A 182 12.54 42.60 -7.39
N LEU A 183 12.70 41.77 -6.34
CA LEU A 183 12.58 42.23 -4.95
C LEU A 183 13.92 42.43 -4.24
N VAL A 184 14.88 41.52 -4.40
CA VAL A 184 16.11 41.59 -3.62
C VAL A 184 17.10 42.61 -4.16
N ARG A 185 17.18 42.81 -5.49
CA ARG A 185 18.10 43.79 -6.08
C ARG A 185 17.75 45.24 -5.73
N PRO A 186 16.50 45.70 -5.86
CA PRO A 186 16.18 47.12 -5.52
C PRO A 186 16.33 47.39 -4.02
N LEU A 187 15.95 46.46 -3.13
CA LEU A 187 16.13 46.61 -1.68
C LEU A 187 17.61 46.79 -1.29
N LYS A 188 18.52 46.05 -1.97
CA LYS A 188 19.95 46.19 -1.72
C LYS A 188 20.53 47.55 -2.20
N ARG A 189 19.96 48.11 -3.26
CA ARG A 189 20.34 49.44 -3.75
C ARG A 189 19.88 50.55 -2.78
N MET A 190 18.67 50.45 -2.23
CA MET A 190 18.15 51.38 -1.25
C MET A 190 18.94 51.39 0.06
N SER A 191 19.31 50.21 0.57
CA SER A 191 20.15 50.08 1.78
C SER A 191 21.54 50.65 1.62
N GLN A 192 22.15 50.62 0.43
CA GLN A 192 23.45 51.23 0.17
C GLN A 192 23.37 52.76 0.09
N SER A 193 22.25 53.31 -0.42
CA SER A 193 22.05 54.76 -0.49
C SER A 193 21.86 55.40 0.87
N VAL A 194 21.21 54.71 1.81
CA VAL A 194 21.03 55.19 3.19
C VAL A 194 22.34 55.24 3.99
N SER A 195 23.25 54.29 3.74
CA SER A 195 24.57 54.29 4.40
C SER A 195 25.49 55.44 3.98
N TYR A 196 25.30 55.97 2.75
CA TYR A 196 26.10 57.10 2.24
C TYR A 196 25.67 58.45 2.78
N THR A 197 24.38 58.60 3.14
CA THR A 197 23.85 59.88 3.67
C THR A 197 24.19 60.16 5.12
N HIS A 198 24.62 59.17 5.88
CA HIS A 198 25.04 59.35 7.29
C HIS A 198 26.53 59.71 7.48
N LEU A 199 27.35 59.72 6.41
CA LEU A 199 28.78 59.96 6.48
C LEU A 199 29.20 61.37 6.01
N THR A 200 28.24 62.23 5.62
CA THR A 200 28.54 63.62 5.24
C THR A 200 27.72 64.60 6.08
N LEU A 201 28.05 64.70 7.37
CA LEU A 201 27.79 65.91 8.16
C LEU A 201 29.12 66.66 8.26
N PRO A 202 29.25 67.88 7.64
CA PRO A 202 30.41 68.71 7.89
C PRO A 202 30.28 69.39 9.24
N THR A 203 31.33 69.34 10.02
CA THR A 203 31.57 70.17 11.18
C THR A 203 31.70 71.60 10.79
#